data_f17817925e992c3626b0ab2e28d742b1
#
_entry.id   f17817925e992c3626b0ab2e28d742b1
#
_cell.length_a   1.000
_cell.length_b   1.000
_cell.length_c   1.000
_cell.angle_alpha   90.00
_cell.angle_beta   90.00
_cell.angle_gamma   90.00
#
_symmetry.space_group_name_H-M   'P 1'
#
loop_
_entity.id
_entity.type
_entity.pdbx_description
1 polymer ?
#
loop_
_entity_poly.entity_id
_entity_poly.type
_entity_poly.pdbx_seq_one_letter_code
_entity_poly.pdbx_strand_id
1 'polypeptide(L)'
;MTIFTGAWGRARNGILIVCMVMLVTLLLSACGGDPQTQQQANKSKADLDNLISHAQSIGVADAMLKPIIQQEDQLSNTNAPITVFSGQPATDYYSNLTQRYQFLAVQVRGLELQTTQQLDYQAFQDIQTLENALAERRAQNFIEAKIFANQLTQDQNQLTRAQYPKDYLQISYNAKRSTLALQLMGPAYNNLVSLQQDITQLQASHLDTTALNQQYQEDLQLFRSANKPEDYSQLINQSTTQLQATSDFSTLAIPYVGAAKLQQFSADIVKLKQYGQNTTSFQQRLTADQTALAQAKSISDFVKVSSQIDHDIASLQFALTAGYANSLLNQYNQEVANWGNTHQYHDPYDGGVYNLDYEYGVNGAGLDGGAALQYAQSTGAQSDYQAAIDIINNNLLHLRAMEADYNDKTAYNQSHATDIQLMKHYNVYGPNSGPVLVVSFIEQSLRYYNNGKLVRAFNVVTGQYLRPSPPGFWSIILRQSPTKFTSSEPAGSAFWYPPTPIQYAMEYHSGGYFFHDAWWRANFGPGTNFPHADSSGTTQFNGNGSHGCINMNTNDIAWLYPQIAWGTPVITY
;
A
#
# COMPACT_ATOMS: atom_id res chain seq x y z
N MET A 1 49.03 35.32 79.86
CA MET A 1 48.08 34.39 80.51
C MET A 1 46.82 34.43 79.64
N THR A 2 46.56 33.41 78.85
CA THR A 2 45.22 33.04 78.43
C THR A 2 45.27 32.19 77.18
N ILE A 3 45.16 31.02 77.35
CA ILE A 3 44.30 29.90 76.92
C ILE A 3 44.06 29.79 75.40
N PHE A 4 44.73 28.80 74.86
CA PHE A 4 44.33 28.13 73.57
C PHE A 4 43.27 27.07 73.90
N THR A 5 42.08 27.24 73.38
CA THR A 5 41.14 26.13 73.16
C THR A 5 40.25 26.45 71.97
N GLY A 6 40.16 25.57 70.98
CA GLY A 6 39.02 25.61 70.04
C GLY A 6 39.23 25.37 68.55
N ALA A 7 40.26 24.65 68.15
CA ALA A 7 40.44 24.38 66.69
C ALA A 7 40.29 22.91 66.26
N TRP A 8 39.97 21.99 67.15
CA TRP A 8 39.93 20.55 66.80
C TRP A 8 38.51 19.96 66.64
N GLY A 9 37.45 20.73 66.98
CA GLY A 9 36.09 20.26 66.88
C GLY A 9 35.46 20.42 65.49
N ARG A 10 35.93 21.36 64.65
CA ARG A 10 35.33 21.64 63.33
C ARG A 10 35.87 20.78 62.18
N ALA A 11 37.08 20.26 62.27
CA ALA A 11 37.67 19.40 61.26
C ALA A 11 37.07 17.98 61.24
N ARG A 12 36.63 17.48 62.39
CA ARG A 12 36.07 16.12 62.51
C ARG A 12 34.67 16.01 61.97
N ASN A 13 33.86 17.05 62.08
CA ASN A 13 32.50 17.06 61.52
C ASN A 13 32.49 17.33 59.99
N GLY A 14 33.45 18.10 59.47
CA GLY A 14 33.63 18.31 58.04
C GLY A 14 34.04 17.06 57.29
N ILE A 15 34.93 16.25 57.84
CA ILE A 15 35.40 14.99 57.27
C ILE A 15 34.25 13.95 57.30
N LEU A 16 33.47 13.91 58.40
CA LEU A 16 32.32 13.00 58.50
C LEU A 16 31.19 13.35 57.48
N ILE A 17 30.94 14.64 57.28
CA ILE A 17 29.95 15.10 56.31
C ILE A 17 30.44 14.84 54.86
N VAL A 18 31.71 15.08 54.56
CA VAL A 18 32.30 14.78 53.25
C VAL A 18 32.33 13.27 52.96
N CYS A 19 32.67 12.46 53.95
CA CYS A 19 32.61 11.00 53.85
C CYS A 19 31.15 10.50 53.72
N MET A 20 30.19 11.11 54.42
CA MET A 20 28.79 10.75 54.32
C MET A 20 28.20 11.19 52.98
N VAL A 21 28.57 12.36 52.46
CA VAL A 21 28.16 12.82 51.12
C VAL A 21 28.83 11.97 50.03
N MET A 22 30.11 11.62 50.16
CA MET A 22 30.76 10.67 49.25
C MET A 22 30.15 9.26 49.32
N LEU A 23 29.77 8.79 50.51
CA LEU A 23 29.11 7.47 50.65
C LEU A 23 27.70 7.49 50.06
N VAL A 24 26.96 8.58 50.24
CA VAL A 24 25.62 8.76 49.62
C VAL A 24 25.71 8.93 48.10
N THR A 25 26.72 9.64 47.59
CA THR A 25 26.96 9.72 46.14
C THR A 25 27.43 8.40 45.54
N LEU A 26 28.25 7.62 46.25
CA LEU A 26 28.66 6.27 45.85
C LEU A 26 27.48 5.27 45.93
N LEU A 27 26.61 5.39 46.92
CA LEU A 27 25.38 4.56 47.00
C LEU A 27 24.34 4.94 45.95
N LEU A 28 24.22 6.22 45.61
CA LEU A 28 23.35 6.66 44.52
C LEU A 28 23.88 6.25 43.15
N SER A 29 25.19 6.19 42.95
CA SER A 29 25.79 5.68 41.72
C SER A 29 25.70 4.14 41.60
N ALA A 30 25.63 3.42 42.73
CA ALA A 30 25.47 1.96 42.70
C ALA A 30 24.04 1.48 42.40
N CYS A 31 23.03 2.34 42.61
CA CYS A 31 21.63 2.00 42.37
C CYS A 31 21.13 2.36 40.97
N GLY A 32 21.85 3.18 40.21
CA GLY A 32 21.40 3.76 38.95
C GLY A 32 21.93 3.12 37.67
N GLY A 33 22.71 2.06 37.74
CA GLY A 33 23.41 1.51 36.58
C GLY A 33 24.65 2.35 36.18
N ASP A 34 25.42 1.88 35.21
CA ASP A 34 26.56 2.61 34.68
C ASP A 34 26.10 3.86 33.88
N PRO A 35 26.51 5.08 34.30
CA PRO A 35 26.11 6.31 33.60
C PRO A 35 26.51 6.34 32.10
N GLN A 36 27.58 5.63 31.72
CA GLN A 36 28.02 5.56 30.34
C GLN A 36 27.07 4.75 29.49
N THR A 37 26.53 3.63 29.99
CA THR A 37 25.55 2.82 29.27
C THR A 37 24.20 3.55 29.13
N GLN A 38 23.78 4.29 30.17
CA GLN A 38 22.60 5.16 30.07
C GLN A 38 22.80 6.27 29.05
N GLN A 39 23.95 6.95 29.05
CA GLN A 39 24.29 7.98 28.08
C GLN A 39 24.31 7.39 26.65
N GLN A 40 24.83 6.19 26.47
CA GLN A 40 24.86 5.49 25.21
C GLN A 40 23.46 5.14 24.72
N ALA A 41 22.55 4.70 25.58
CA ALA A 41 21.15 4.44 25.24
C ALA A 41 20.43 5.73 24.79
N ASN A 42 20.59 6.82 25.54
CA ASN A 42 20.04 8.12 25.20
C ASN A 42 20.58 8.65 23.86
N LYS A 43 21.88 8.46 23.63
CA LYS A 43 22.49 8.80 22.34
C LYS A 43 21.90 7.97 21.18
N SER A 44 21.78 6.65 21.38
CA SER A 44 21.22 5.76 20.35
C SER A 44 19.74 6.08 20.05
N LYS A 45 18.98 6.52 21.08
CA LYS A 45 17.63 7.05 20.86
C LYS A 45 17.65 8.32 20.01
N ALA A 46 18.44 9.32 20.41
CA ALA A 46 18.55 10.57 19.66
C ALA A 46 19.04 10.35 18.22
N ASP A 47 19.96 9.41 18.01
CA ASP A 47 20.41 9.01 16.67
C ASP A 47 19.26 8.38 15.87
N LEU A 48 18.39 7.56 16.49
CA LEU A 48 17.20 6.99 15.86
C LEU A 48 16.17 8.08 15.52
N ASP A 49 15.86 8.99 16.46
CA ASP A 49 14.94 10.12 16.25
C ASP A 49 15.39 10.98 15.05
N ASN A 50 16.70 11.24 14.98
CA ASN A 50 17.29 11.98 13.86
C ASN A 50 17.16 11.21 12.55
N LEU A 51 17.36 9.90 12.55
CA LEU A 51 17.21 9.06 11.36
C LEU A 51 15.75 9.00 10.89
N ILE A 52 14.79 8.83 11.80
CA ILE A 52 13.36 8.87 11.46
C ILE A 52 12.99 10.21 10.84
N SER A 53 13.41 11.32 11.51
CA SER A 53 13.17 12.67 10.99
C SER A 53 13.83 12.89 9.63
N HIS A 54 15.03 12.35 9.45
CA HIS A 54 15.72 12.38 8.15
C HIS A 54 14.94 11.61 7.10
N ALA A 55 14.55 10.36 7.38
CA ALA A 55 13.79 9.51 6.47
C ALA A 55 12.49 10.20 6.02
N GLN A 56 11.74 10.81 6.95
CA GLN A 56 10.55 11.61 6.63
C GLN A 56 10.90 12.79 5.73
N SER A 57 11.96 13.53 6.04
CA SER A 57 12.37 14.72 5.30
C SER A 57 12.78 14.43 3.85
N ILE A 58 13.31 13.23 3.60
CA ILE A 58 13.72 12.77 2.26
C ILE A 58 12.59 12.08 1.50
N GLY A 59 11.43 11.86 2.11
CA GLY A 59 10.22 11.37 1.45
C GLY A 59 9.94 9.88 1.62
N VAL A 60 10.47 9.24 2.66
CA VAL A 60 9.98 7.93 3.09
C VAL A 60 8.59 8.11 3.70
N ALA A 61 7.61 7.36 3.25
CA ALA A 61 6.23 7.53 3.67
C ALA A 61 6.05 7.24 5.18
N ASP A 62 5.29 8.09 5.88
CA ASP A 62 5.02 7.94 7.31
C ASP A 62 4.41 6.58 7.66
N ALA A 63 3.58 6.02 6.78
CA ALA A 63 3.00 4.69 6.95
C ALA A 63 4.06 3.60 7.07
N MET A 64 5.19 3.72 6.36
CA MET A 64 6.30 2.77 6.43
C MET A 64 7.13 2.92 7.72
N LEU A 65 7.22 4.13 8.25
CA LEU A 65 7.96 4.43 9.48
C LEU A 65 7.13 4.19 10.75
N LYS A 66 5.79 4.18 10.62
CA LYS A 66 4.86 4.04 11.75
C LYS A 66 5.16 2.84 12.65
N PRO A 67 5.43 1.62 12.14
CA PRO A 67 5.76 0.48 13.01
C PRO A 67 7.04 0.70 13.83
N ILE A 68 8.03 1.38 13.26
CA ILE A 68 9.30 1.69 13.93
C ILE A 68 9.07 2.73 15.02
N ILE A 69 8.34 3.80 14.71
CA ILE A 69 7.96 4.86 15.67
C ILE A 69 7.16 4.26 16.83
N GLN A 70 6.21 3.38 16.57
CA GLN A 70 5.45 2.71 17.63
C GLN A 70 6.33 1.84 18.52
N GLN A 71 7.31 1.14 17.96
CA GLN A 71 8.27 0.36 18.76
C GLN A 71 9.20 1.26 19.57
N GLU A 72 9.67 2.36 19.01
CA GLU A 72 10.45 3.37 19.71
C GLU A 72 9.68 3.97 20.88
N ASP A 73 8.42 4.35 20.67
CA ASP A 73 7.52 4.84 21.72
C ASP A 73 7.35 3.81 22.85
N GLN A 74 7.16 2.54 22.50
CA GLN A 74 7.07 1.46 23.49
C GLN A 74 8.35 1.34 24.30
N LEU A 75 9.53 1.39 23.66
CA LEU A 75 10.82 1.34 24.34
C LEU A 75 11.04 2.56 25.25
N SER A 76 10.63 3.74 24.79
CA SER A 76 10.76 5.00 25.54
C SER A 76 9.88 5.06 26.78
N ASN A 77 8.79 4.30 26.81
CA ASN A 77 7.86 4.23 27.95
C ASN A 77 8.23 3.15 28.98
N THR A 78 9.38 2.46 28.83
CA THR A 78 9.88 1.49 29.80
C THR A 78 10.82 2.16 30.80
N ASN A 79 10.89 1.60 32.00
CA ASN A 79 11.75 2.11 33.06
C ASN A 79 12.84 1.09 33.41
N ALA A 80 14.05 1.60 33.72
CA ALA A 80 15.11 0.76 34.22
C ALA A 80 14.74 0.14 35.58
N PRO A 81 15.07 -1.14 35.82
CA PRO A 81 14.81 -1.78 37.10
C PRO A 81 15.63 -1.10 38.21
N ILE A 82 14.98 -0.81 39.32
CA ILE A 82 15.63 -0.26 40.53
C ILE A 82 15.94 -1.42 41.45
N THR A 83 17.23 -1.64 41.73
CA THR A 83 17.68 -2.66 42.67
C THR A 83 18.58 -2.03 43.76
N VAL A 84 18.42 -2.48 45.00
CA VAL A 84 19.06 -1.85 46.17
C VAL A 84 20.54 -2.28 46.34
N PHE A 85 20.96 -3.38 45.70
CA PHE A 85 22.27 -3.99 45.95
C PHE A 85 23.16 -4.13 44.71
N SER A 86 22.69 -3.81 43.52
CA SER A 86 23.48 -3.89 42.28
C SER A 86 22.92 -2.98 41.19
N GLY A 87 23.78 -2.18 40.56
CA GLY A 87 23.44 -1.42 39.33
C GLY A 87 23.42 -2.28 38.06
N GLN A 88 23.82 -3.55 38.12
CA GLN A 88 23.95 -4.41 36.95
C GLN A 88 22.63 -4.60 36.16
N PRO A 89 21.46 -4.83 36.81
CA PRO A 89 20.20 -4.93 36.06
C PRO A 89 19.81 -3.66 35.28
N ALA A 90 20.13 -2.48 35.81
CA ALA A 90 19.93 -1.21 35.12
C ALA A 90 20.93 -1.02 33.97
N THR A 91 22.17 -1.43 34.16
CA THR A 91 23.22 -1.44 33.13
C THR A 91 22.85 -2.39 32.00
N ASP A 92 22.39 -3.59 32.31
CA ASP A 92 21.92 -4.57 31.33
C ASP A 92 20.67 -4.06 30.56
N TYR A 93 19.75 -3.39 31.26
CA TYR A 93 18.61 -2.73 30.67
C TYR A 93 19.05 -1.67 29.66
N TYR A 94 19.94 -0.73 30.01
CA TYR A 94 20.38 0.32 29.09
C TYR A 94 21.23 -0.24 27.94
N SER A 95 22.00 -1.28 28.17
CA SER A 95 22.71 -2.00 27.12
C SER A 95 21.76 -2.64 26.11
N ASN A 96 20.71 -3.31 26.62
CA ASN A 96 19.66 -3.88 25.77
C ASN A 96 18.88 -2.78 24.99
N LEU A 97 18.55 -1.68 25.68
CA LEU A 97 17.86 -0.53 25.07
C LEU A 97 18.70 0.09 23.96
N THR A 98 20.02 0.24 24.15
CA THR A 98 20.97 0.67 23.13
C THR A 98 20.89 -0.21 21.89
N GLN A 99 20.98 -1.54 22.08
CA GLN A 99 20.91 -2.49 20.97
C GLN A 99 19.57 -2.41 20.20
N ARG A 100 18.47 -2.22 20.92
CA ARG A 100 17.14 -2.09 20.32
C ARG A 100 17.02 -0.81 19.48
N TYR A 101 17.45 0.34 19.99
CA TYR A 101 17.46 1.57 19.22
C TYR A 101 18.38 1.48 18.00
N GLN A 102 19.54 0.85 18.14
CA GLN A 102 20.44 0.60 17.00
C GLN A 102 19.81 -0.33 15.96
N PHE A 103 19.07 -1.36 16.42
CA PHE A 103 18.35 -2.24 15.51
C PHE A 103 17.26 -1.48 14.74
N LEU A 104 16.44 -0.65 15.42
CA LEU A 104 15.44 0.20 14.75
C LEU A 104 16.11 1.18 13.77
N ALA A 105 17.25 1.73 14.12
CA ALA A 105 18.02 2.60 13.24
C ALA A 105 18.50 1.87 11.96
N VAL A 106 18.86 0.60 12.05
CA VAL A 106 19.17 -0.25 10.89
C VAL A 106 17.93 -0.47 10.02
N GLN A 107 16.77 -0.69 10.65
CA GLN A 107 15.51 -0.82 9.91
C GLN A 107 15.14 0.46 9.17
N VAL A 108 15.28 1.65 9.80
CA VAL A 108 15.04 2.93 9.11
C VAL A 108 15.93 3.06 7.88
N ARG A 109 17.25 2.80 8.02
CA ARG A 109 18.19 2.84 6.89
C ARG A 109 17.84 1.81 5.80
N GLY A 110 17.37 0.63 6.21
CA GLY A 110 16.88 -0.40 5.29
C GLY A 110 15.69 0.09 4.47
N LEU A 111 14.72 0.74 5.14
CA LEU A 111 13.55 1.34 4.49
C LEU A 111 13.94 2.49 3.56
N GLU A 112 14.88 3.37 3.98
CA GLU A 112 15.40 4.44 3.13
C GLU A 112 16.00 3.88 1.83
N LEU A 113 16.87 2.89 1.96
CA LEU A 113 17.53 2.27 0.82
C LEU A 113 16.52 1.58 -0.10
N GLN A 114 15.64 0.76 0.47
CA GLN A 114 14.62 0.03 -0.28
C GLN A 114 13.67 0.98 -1.00
N THR A 115 13.17 2.01 -0.29
CA THR A 115 12.26 3.01 -0.87
C THR A 115 12.96 3.76 -2.01
N THR A 116 14.21 4.16 -1.80
CA THR A 116 15.01 4.86 -2.82
C THR A 116 15.16 4.01 -4.06
N GLN A 117 15.58 2.75 -3.93
CA GLN A 117 15.78 1.84 -5.06
C GLN A 117 14.48 1.54 -5.81
N GLN A 118 13.40 1.33 -5.07
CA GLN A 118 12.09 1.07 -5.68
C GLN A 118 11.59 2.28 -6.47
N LEU A 119 11.72 3.49 -5.91
CA LEU A 119 11.26 4.71 -6.54
C LEU A 119 12.17 5.14 -7.71
N ASP A 120 13.49 4.91 -7.63
CA ASP A 120 14.40 5.08 -8.75
C ASP A 120 13.98 4.22 -9.95
N TYR A 121 13.79 2.92 -9.72
CA TYR A 121 13.29 2.02 -10.76
C TYR A 121 11.94 2.47 -11.33
N GLN A 122 11.01 2.87 -10.48
CA GLN A 122 9.70 3.36 -10.91
C GLN A 122 9.82 4.63 -11.75
N ALA A 123 10.61 5.61 -11.31
CA ALA A 123 10.82 6.85 -12.03
C ALA A 123 11.46 6.61 -13.41
N PHE A 124 12.41 5.68 -13.48
CA PHE A 124 13.00 5.25 -14.75
C PHE A 124 11.96 4.65 -15.70
N GLN A 125 11.10 3.76 -15.22
CA GLN A 125 10.03 3.16 -16.03
C GLN A 125 9.02 4.21 -16.50
N ASP A 126 8.66 5.16 -15.63
CA ASP A 126 7.73 6.23 -15.97
C ASP A 126 8.31 7.18 -17.04
N ILE A 127 9.61 7.47 -16.97
CA ILE A 127 10.34 8.22 -18.01
C ILE A 127 10.35 7.46 -19.34
N GLN A 128 10.62 6.16 -19.34
CA GLN A 128 10.56 5.34 -20.55
C GLN A 128 9.16 5.33 -21.16
N THR A 129 8.13 5.26 -20.32
CA THR A 129 6.74 5.32 -20.75
C THR A 129 6.42 6.68 -21.41
N LEU A 130 6.92 7.78 -20.82
CA LEU A 130 6.80 9.12 -21.41
C LEU A 130 7.53 9.21 -22.75
N GLU A 131 8.73 8.67 -22.85
CA GLU A 131 9.51 8.67 -24.09
C GLU A 131 8.78 7.95 -25.22
N ASN A 132 8.20 6.77 -24.93
CA ASN A 132 7.41 6.00 -25.88
C ASN A 132 6.13 6.76 -26.32
N ALA A 133 5.41 7.35 -25.38
CA ALA A 133 4.22 8.15 -25.68
C ALA A 133 4.56 9.37 -26.54
N LEU A 134 5.67 10.04 -26.24
CA LEU A 134 6.17 11.17 -27.03
C LEU A 134 6.57 10.74 -28.45
N ALA A 135 7.26 9.61 -28.59
CA ALA A 135 7.66 9.05 -29.89
C ALA A 135 6.41 8.72 -30.74
N GLU A 136 5.39 8.16 -30.13
CA GLU A 136 4.09 7.88 -30.80
C GLU A 136 3.46 9.17 -31.32
N ARG A 137 3.35 10.22 -30.50
CA ARG A 137 2.74 11.49 -30.92
C ARG A 137 3.58 12.20 -32.00
N ARG A 138 4.89 12.11 -31.94
CA ARG A 138 5.77 12.63 -33.01
C ARG A 138 5.59 11.87 -34.33
N ALA A 139 5.44 10.55 -34.29
CA ALA A 139 5.15 9.75 -35.46
C ALA A 139 3.80 10.12 -36.10
N GLN A 140 2.85 10.61 -35.31
CA GLN A 140 1.55 11.15 -35.75
C GLN A 140 1.60 12.64 -36.15
N ASN A 141 2.78 13.25 -36.17
CA ASN A 141 3.03 14.66 -36.54
C ASN A 141 2.37 15.71 -35.60
N PHE A 142 2.19 15.38 -34.32
CA PHE A 142 1.73 16.36 -33.33
C PHE A 142 2.88 17.34 -32.96
N ILE A 143 2.81 18.57 -33.49
CA ILE A 143 3.81 19.62 -33.22
C ILE A 143 3.75 20.06 -31.75
N GLU A 144 2.58 20.09 -31.17
CA GLU A 144 2.29 20.44 -29.77
C GLU A 144 2.97 19.51 -28.78
N ALA A 145 3.29 18.28 -29.20
CA ALA A 145 4.04 17.35 -28.37
C ALA A 145 5.47 17.84 -28.01
N LYS A 146 5.99 18.89 -28.67
CA LYS A 146 7.34 19.43 -28.41
C LYS A 146 7.53 19.88 -26.94
N ILE A 147 6.50 20.39 -26.27
CA ILE A 147 6.59 20.83 -24.89
C ILE A 147 6.95 19.66 -23.96
N PHE A 148 6.44 18.48 -24.22
CA PHE A 148 6.72 17.26 -23.44
C PHE A 148 8.13 16.72 -23.69
N ALA A 149 8.76 17.05 -24.80
CA ALA A 149 10.18 16.73 -25.04
C ALA A 149 11.11 17.50 -24.09
N ASN A 150 10.75 18.74 -23.78
CA ASN A 150 11.51 19.52 -22.80
C ASN A 150 11.33 18.93 -21.40
N GLN A 151 10.10 18.54 -21.05
CA GLN A 151 9.82 17.88 -19.77
C GLN A 151 10.58 16.55 -19.66
N LEU A 152 10.55 15.71 -20.69
CA LEU A 152 11.32 14.45 -20.74
C LEU A 152 12.81 14.69 -20.47
N THR A 153 13.39 15.69 -21.14
CA THR A 153 14.80 16.05 -20.94
C THR A 153 15.07 16.53 -19.51
N GLN A 154 14.14 17.30 -18.92
CA GLN A 154 14.25 17.74 -17.54
C GLN A 154 14.19 16.56 -16.57
N ASP A 155 13.22 15.65 -16.75
CA ASP A 155 13.04 14.48 -15.89
C ASP A 155 14.25 13.53 -16.00
N GLN A 156 14.79 13.30 -17.19
CA GLN A 156 16.04 12.54 -17.40
C GLN A 156 17.23 13.16 -16.68
N ASN A 157 17.39 14.51 -16.78
CA ASN A 157 18.44 15.22 -16.07
C ASN A 157 18.26 15.22 -14.55
N GLN A 158 17.02 15.27 -14.09
CA GLN A 158 16.71 15.19 -12.66
C GLN A 158 16.98 13.77 -12.13
N LEU A 159 16.65 12.72 -12.88
CA LEU A 159 16.92 11.33 -12.51
C LEU A 159 18.42 11.08 -12.27
N THR A 160 19.29 11.64 -13.10
CA THR A 160 20.76 11.50 -12.92
C THR A 160 21.29 12.20 -11.66
N ARG A 161 20.52 13.11 -11.05
CA ARG A 161 20.90 13.89 -9.86
C ARG A 161 20.09 13.51 -8.63
N ALA A 162 19.02 12.76 -8.79
CA ALA A 162 18.15 12.33 -7.72
C ALA A 162 18.90 11.44 -6.72
N GLN A 163 18.70 11.68 -5.45
CA GLN A 163 19.34 10.95 -4.36
C GLN A 163 18.34 10.47 -3.31
N TYR A 164 17.17 11.10 -3.23
CA TYR A 164 16.19 10.88 -2.19
C TYR A 164 14.85 10.39 -2.75
N PRO A 165 14.08 9.62 -1.98
CA PRO A 165 12.74 9.16 -2.37
C PRO A 165 11.84 10.25 -2.96
N LYS A 166 11.81 11.44 -2.33
CA LYS A 166 11.02 12.59 -2.81
C LYS A 166 11.40 13.07 -4.21
N ASP A 167 12.69 12.95 -4.57
CA ASP A 167 13.17 13.38 -5.89
C ASP A 167 12.58 12.46 -6.96
N TYR A 168 12.65 11.14 -6.73
CA TYR A 168 12.09 10.13 -7.63
C TYR A 168 10.58 10.20 -7.73
N LEU A 169 9.89 10.45 -6.60
CA LEU A 169 8.44 10.66 -6.60
C LEU A 169 8.05 11.85 -7.47
N GLN A 170 8.79 12.96 -7.38
CA GLN A 170 8.51 14.14 -8.20
C GLN A 170 8.74 13.87 -9.69
N ILE A 171 9.82 13.15 -10.03
CA ILE A 171 10.13 12.74 -11.40
C ILE A 171 9.02 11.82 -11.94
N SER A 172 8.66 10.79 -11.19
CA SER A 172 7.58 9.86 -11.53
C SER A 172 6.24 10.60 -11.73
N TYR A 173 5.90 11.52 -10.84
CA TYR A 173 4.71 12.35 -10.96
C TYR A 173 4.72 13.17 -12.26
N ASN A 174 5.82 13.86 -12.57
CA ASN A 174 5.94 14.68 -13.77
C ASN A 174 5.83 13.81 -15.05
N ALA A 175 6.56 12.69 -15.08
CA ALA A 175 6.55 11.76 -16.21
C ALA A 175 5.14 11.17 -16.46
N LYS A 176 4.45 10.72 -15.41
CA LYS A 176 3.09 10.20 -15.49
C LYS A 176 2.10 11.26 -15.98
N ARG A 177 2.18 12.48 -15.45
CA ARG A 177 1.32 13.59 -15.90
C ARG A 177 1.55 13.89 -17.38
N SER A 178 2.79 13.97 -17.82
CA SER A 178 3.14 14.24 -19.21
C SER A 178 2.69 13.10 -20.12
N THR A 179 2.85 11.85 -19.69
CA THR A 179 2.36 10.66 -20.40
C THR A 179 0.85 10.71 -20.58
N LEU A 180 0.10 10.99 -19.51
CA LEU A 180 -1.35 11.11 -19.55
C LEU A 180 -1.80 12.24 -20.49
N ALA A 181 -1.12 13.39 -20.45
CA ALA A 181 -1.39 14.49 -21.36
C ALA A 181 -1.19 14.08 -22.84
N LEU A 182 -0.10 13.40 -23.15
CA LEU A 182 0.17 12.86 -24.49
C LEU A 182 -0.87 11.83 -24.92
N GLN A 183 -1.32 10.97 -24.02
CA GLN A 183 -2.39 10.00 -24.29
C GLN A 183 -3.71 10.68 -24.64
N LEU A 184 -4.06 11.75 -23.93
CA LEU A 184 -5.29 12.51 -24.13
C LEU A 184 -5.23 13.43 -25.37
N MET A 185 -4.05 13.80 -25.83
CA MET A 185 -3.84 14.69 -26.99
C MET A 185 -4.51 14.15 -28.27
N GLY A 186 -4.36 12.86 -28.54
CA GLY A 186 -4.95 12.21 -29.73
C GLY A 186 -6.49 12.27 -29.73
N PRO A 187 -7.18 11.78 -28.70
CA PRO A 187 -8.62 11.91 -28.55
C PRO A 187 -9.12 13.36 -28.65
N ALA A 188 -8.44 14.32 -27.98
CA ALA A 188 -8.78 15.73 -28.06
C ALA A 188 -8.70 16.27 -29.49
N TYR A 189 -7.64 15.94 -30.21
CA TYR A 189 -7.47 16.34 -31.61
C TYR A 189 -8.53 15.73 -32.51
N ASN A 190 -8.83 14.44 -32.34
CA ASN A 190 -9.85 13.75 -33.13
C ASN A 190 -11.23 14.39 -32.95
N ASN A 191 -11.57 14.78 -31.73
CA ASN A 191 -12.81 15.50 -31.46
C ASN A 191 -12.86 16.86 -32.20
N LEU A 192 -11.73 17.61 -32.17
CA LEU A 192 -11.65 18.89 -32.90
C LEU A 192 -11.78 18.72 -34.40
N VAL A 193 -11.17 17.68 -34.99
CA VAL A 193 -11.30 17.37 -36.42
C VAL A 193 -12.76 17.03 -36.76
N SER A 194 -13.39 16.18 -35.95
CA SER A 194 -14.81 15.83 -36.17
C SER A 194 -15.71 17.05 -36.03
N LEU A 195 -15.48 17.87 -35.00
CA LEU A 195 -16.25 19.11 -34.79
C LEU A 195 -16.14 20.08 -35.99
N GLN A 196 -14.92 20.23 -36.53
CA GLN A 196 -14.70 21.05 -37.73
C GLN A 196 -15.46 20.51 -38.95
N GLN A 197 -15.47 19.18 -39.12
CA GLN A 197 -16.24 18.54 -40.19
C GLN A 197 -17.74 18.80 -40.04
N ASP A 198 -18.28 18.63 -38.84
CA ASP A 198 -19.68 18.87 -38.53
C ASP A 198 -20.06 20.33 -38.77
N ILE A 199 -19.26 21.29 -38.29
CA ILE A 199 -19.47 22.72 -38.53
C ILE A 199 -19.48 23.02 -40.02
N THR A 200 -18.58 22.41 -40.80
CA THR A 200 -18.53 22.59 -42.25
C THR A 200 -19.80 22.04 -42.94
N GLN A 201 -20.32 20.90 -42.50
CA GLN A 201 -21.56 20.34 -43.02
C GLN A 201 -22.76 21.20 -42.67
N LEU A 202 -22.81 21.74 -41.45
CA LEU A 202 -23.88 22.65 -41.04
C LEU A 202 -23.86 23.96 -41.85
N GLN A 203 -22.67 24.52 -42.11
CA GLN A 203 -22.51 25.69 -42.98
C GLN A 203 -22.97 25.41 -44.41
N ALA A 204 -22.60 24.25 -44.97
CA ALA A 204 -23.06 23.83 -46.28
C ALA A 204 -24.59 23.66 -46.33
N SER A 205 -25.21 23.41 -45.19
CA SER A 205 -26.68 23.34 -45.05
C SER A 205 -27.35 24.71 -44.77
N HIS A 206 -26.58 25.82 -44.91
CA HIS A 206 -27.04 27.19 -44.68
C HIS A 206 -27.50 27.48 -43.23
N LEU A 207 -26.99 26.74 -42.25
CA LEU A 207 -27.29 26.96 -40.85
C LEU A 207 -26.31 27.98 -40.25
N ASP A 208 -26.77 28.78 -39.29
CA ASP A 208 -25.90 29.70 -38.56
C ASP A 208 -25.01 28.93 -37.59
N THR A 209 -23.71 28.91 -37.87
CA THR A 209 -22.69 28.24 -37.06
C THR A 209 -21.77 29.21 -36.34
N THR A 210 -22.10 30.51 -36.26
CA THR A 210 -21.22 31.55 -35.73
C THR A 210 -20.75 31.21 -34.31
N ALA A 211 -21.67 30.83 -33.42
CA ALA A 211 -21.34 30.46 -32.05
C ALA A 211 -20.46 29.20 -31.95
N LEU A 212 -20.76 28.18 -32.78
CA LEU A 212 -19.98 26.94 -32.84
C LEU A 212 -18.56 27.19 -33.36
N ASN A 213 -18.44 28.02 -34.42
CA ASN A 213 -17.12 28.41 -34.93
C ASN A 213 -16.29 29.18 -33.88
N GLN A 214 -16.89 30.11 -33.16
CA GLN A 214 -16.21 30.83 -32.11
C GLN A 214 -15.69 29.86 -31.02
N GLN A 215 -16.54 28.97 -30.56
CA GLN A 215 -16.18 27.97 -29.57
C GLN A 215 -15.09 27.03 -30.10
N TYR A 216 -15.19 26.58 -31.33
CA TYR A 216 -14.15 25.78 -31.97
C TYR A 216 -12.79 26.48 -32.00
N GLN A 217 -12.75 27.80 -32.27
CA GLN A 217 -11.49 28.56 -32.23
C GLN A 217 -10.92 28.67 -30.82
N GLU A 218 -11.76 28.82 -29.81
CA GLU A 218 -11.35 28.82 -28.41
C GLU A 218 -10.79 27.44 -28.01
N ASP A 219 -11.44 26.35 -28.40
CA ASP A 219 -10.99 24.98 -28.16
C ASP A 219 -9.67 24.68 -28.89
N LEU A 220 -9.50 25.18 -30.12
CA LEU A 220 -8.24 25.06 -30.85
C LEU A 220 -7.08 25.83 -30.18
N GLN A 221 -7.37 26.99 -29.60
CA GLN A 221 -6.39 27.72 -28.82
C GLN A 221 -6.03 26.97 -27.52
N LEU A 222 -7.02 26.42 -26.82
CA LEU A 222 -6.80 25.56 -25.66
C LEU A 222 -5.91 24.36 -26.01
N PHE A 223 -6.22 23.66 -27.13
CA PHE A 223 -5.40 22.53 -27.61
C PHE A 223 -3.93 22.93 -27.83
N ARG A 224 -3.69 24.07 -28.50
CA ARG A 224 -2.35 24.56 -28.79
C ARG A 224 -1.57 25.01 -27.56
N SER A 225 -2.25 25.46 -26.52
CA SER A 225 -1.64 25.92 -25.27
C SER A 225 -1.61 24.84 -24.18
N ALA A 226 -2.33 23.73 -24.36
CA ALA A 226 -2.44 22.65 -23.42
C ALA A 226 -1.09 22.00 -23.12
N ASN A 227 -0.77 21.86 -21.84
CA ASN A 227 0.49 21.25 -21.39
C ASN A 227 0.34 20.30 -20.20
N LYS A 228 -0.89 20.04 -19.80
CA LYS A 228 -1.22 19.15 -18.68
C LYS A 228 -2.48 18.34 -18.98
N PRO A 229 -2.67 17.19 -18.33
CA PRO A 229 -3.81 16.28 -18.60
C PRO A 229 -5.17 16.95 -18.46
N GLU A 230 -5.30 17.87 -17.50
CA GLU A 230 -6.56 18.56 -17.20
C GLU A 230 -7.04 19.40 -18.39
N ASP A 231 -6.11 20.05 -19.08
CA ASP A 231 -6.43 20.88 -20.25
C ASP A 231 -7.02 20.02 -21.38
N TYR A 232 -6.41 18.85 -21.66
CA TYR A 232 -6.92 17.91 -22.65
C TYR A 232 -8.23 17.25 -22.21
N SER A 233 -8.37 16.93 -20.94
CA SER A 233 -9.61 16.38 -20.39
C SER A 233 -10.76 17.39 -20.50
N GLN A 234 -10.50 18.64 -20.17
CA GLN A 234 -11.45 19.72 -20.35
C GLN A 234 -11.86 19.85 -21.83
N LEU A 235 -10.88 19.87 -22.72
CA LEU A 235 -11.13 19.98 -24.16
C LEU A 235 -11.92 18.80 -24.70
N ILE A 236 -11.59 17.57 -24.28
CA ILE A 236 -12.34 16.36 -24.66
C ILE A 236 -13.80 16.49 -24.21
N ASN A 237 -14.04 16.88 -22.97
CA ASN A 237 -15.40 17.04 -22.45
C ASN A 237 -16.18 18.13 -23.21
N GLN A 238 -15.57 19.29 -23.44
CA GLN A 238 -16.18 20.38 -24.18
C GLN A 238 -16.48 19.99 -25.62
N SER A 239 -15.49 19.46 -26.33
CA SER A 239 -15.67 19.04 -27.73
C SER A 239 -16.62 17.86 -27.88
N THR A 240 -16.67 16.93 -26.92
CA THR A 240 -17.67 15.85 -26.92
C THR A 240 -19.09 16.39 -26.80
N THR A 241 -19.31 17.36 -25.91
CA THR A 241 -20.61 18.03 -25.76
C THR A 241 -21.00 18.77 -27.06
N GLN A 242 -20.05 19.43 -27.69
CA GLN A 242 -20.28 20.13 -28.96
C GLN A 242 -20.57 19.17 -30.11
N LEU A 243 -19.82 18.06 -30.22
CA LEU A 243 -20.07 17.00 -31.20
C LEU A 243 -21.46 16.40 -31.03
N GLN A 244 -21.89 16.16 -29.80
CA GLN A 244 -23.24 15.72 -29.53
C GLN A 244 -24.26 16.77 -29.96
N ALA A 245 -24.04 18.04 -29.65
CA ALA A 245 -24.90 19.13 -30.09
C ALA A 245 -24.95 19.25 -31.59
N THR A 246 -23.84 19.08 -32.34
CA THR A 246 -23.81 19.14 -33.79
C THR A 246 -24.48 17.92 -34.44
N SER A 247 -24.30 16.71 -33.90
CA SER A 247 -24.97 15.50 -34.40
C SER A 247 -26.48 15.54 -34.18
N ASP A 248 -26.94 16.21 -33.12
CA ASP A 248 -28.36 16.37 -32.77
C ASP A 248 -29.07 17.44 -33.62
N PHE A 249 -28.34 18.13 -34.48
CA PHE A 249 -28.85 19.18 -35.37
C PHE A 249 -29.77 18.71 -36.50
N SER A 250 -29.85 17.44 -36.73
CA SER A 250 -31.01 16.94 -37.46
C SER A 250 -32.24 17.06 -36.55
N THR A 251 -32.88 18.19 -36.61
CA THR A 251 -34.15 18.73 -36.08
C THR A 251 -35.08 17.83 -35.21
N LEU A 252 -34.80 16.57 -35.05
CA LEU A 252 -35.60 15.58 -34.28
C LEU A 252 -34.83 14.96 -33.09
N ALA A 253 -33.51 15.09 -33.01
CA ALA A 253 -32.71 14.35 -32.05
C ALA A 253 -32.44 15.11 -30.73
N ILE A 254 -32.46 16.46 -30.72
CA ILE A 254 -32.20 17.30 -29.56
C ILE A 254 -32.96 16.86 -28.28
N PRO A 255 -34.29 16.64 -28.33
CA PRO A 255 -35.03 16.20 -27.15
C PRO A 255 -34.61 14.81 -26.67
N TYR A 256 -34.21 13.92 -27.60
CA TYR A 256 -33.84 12.54 -27.27
C TYR A 256 -32.47 12.45 -26.61
N VAL A 257 -31.48 13.23 -27.06
CA VAL A 257 -30.13 13.24 -26.46
C VAL A 257 -30.15 13.85 -25.06
N GLY A 258 -30.83 14.97 -24.90
CA GLY A 258 -31.03 15.55 -23.55
C GLY A 258 -31.78 14.58 -22.63
N ALA A 259 -32.84 13.92 -23.13
CA ALA A 259 -33.56 12.92 -22.38
C ALA A 259 -32.69 11.71 -22.03
N ALA A 260 -31.82 11.22 -22.93
CA ALA A 260 -30.91 10.12 -22.67
C ALA A 260 -29.88 10.48 -21.59
N LYS A 261 -29.28 11.68 -21.61
CA LYS A 261 -28.39 12.18 -20.56
C LYS A 261 -29.10 12.26 -19.20
N LEU A 262 -30.33 12.79 -19.17
CA LEU A 262 -31.11 12.86 -17.93
C LEU A 262 -31.51 11.47 -17.44
N GLN A 263 -31.77 10.53 -18.33
CA GLN A 263 -32.03 9.14 -17.97
C GLN A 263 -30.77 8.50 -17.34
N GLN A 264 -29.59 8.73 -17.92
CA GLN A 264 -28.32 8.28 -17.34
C GLN A 264 -28.10 8.91 -15.96
N PHE A 265 -28.28 10.23 -15.83
CA PHE A 265 -28.15 10.94 -14.55
C PHE A 265 -29.11 10.38 -13.49
N SER A 266 -30.36 10.13 -13.87
CA SER A 266 -31.36 9.48 -13.00
C SER A 266 -30.95 8.07 -12.57
N ALA A 267 -30.44 7.25 -13.50
CA ALA A 267 -29.96 5.90 -13.20
C ALA A 267 -28.76 5.91 -12.25
N ASP A 268 -27.84 6.85 -12.43
CA ASP A 268 -26.68 7.02 -11.57
C ASP A 268 -27.07 7.51 -10.17
N ILE A 269 -28.08 8.37 -10.04
CA ILE A 269 -28.67 8.75 -8.74
C ILE A 269 -29.26 7.52 -8.02
N VAL A 270 -29.99 6.66 -8.76
CA VAL A 270 -30.51 5.41 -8.17
C VAL A 270 -29.39 4.52 -7.68
N LYS A 271 -28.32 4.38 -8.46
CA LYS A 271 -27.13 3.62 -8.11
C LYS A 271 -26.44 4.19 -6.86
N LEU A 272 -26.30 5.52 -6.79
CA LEU A 272 -25.74 6.19 -5.60
C LEU A 272 -26.58 5.91 -4.34
N LYS A 273 -27.91 5.90 -4.49
CA LYS A 273 -28.83 5.53 -3.39
C LYS A 273 -28.64 4.08 -2.95
N GLN A 274 -28.39 3.15 -3.87
CA GLN A 274 -28.08 1.74 -3.55
C GLN A 274 -26.81 1.60 -2.70
N TYR A 275 -25.86 2.52 -2.87
CA TYR A 275 -24.67 2.61 -2.01
C TYR A 275 -24.91 3.29 -0.65
N GLY A 276 -26.18 3.56 -0.31
CA GLY A 276 -26.57 4.19 0.97
C GLY A 276 -26.26 5.68 1.08
N GLN A 277 -25.96 6.37 -0.05
CA GLN A 277 -25.59 7.77 -0.05
C GLN A 277 -26.81 8.70 -0.15
N ASN A 278 -26.67 9.93 0.38
CA ASN A 278 -27.70 10.95 0.24
C ASN A 278 -27.74 11.48 -1.20
N THR A 279 -28.89 11.37 -1.85
CA THR A 279 -29.11 11.76 -3.25
C THR A 279 -29.93 13.05 -3.42
N THR A 280 -30.31 13.72 -2.32
CA THR A 280 -31.26 14.85 -2.36
C THR A 280 -30.80 15.98 -3.27
N SER A 281 -29.54 16.39 -3.19
CA SER A 281 -28.98 17.46 -4.01
C SER A 281 -28.93 17.10 -5.50
N PHE A 282 -28.62 15.84 -5.83
CA PHE A 282 -28.61 15.36 -7.20
C PHE A 282 -30.02 15.23 -7.79
N GLN A 283 -31.00 14.83 -6.99
CA GLN A 283 -32.41 14.83 -7.41
C GLN A 283 -32.94 16.23 -7.71
N GLN A 284 -32.52 17.23 -6.91
CA GLN A 284 -32.87 18.63 -7.15
C GLN A 284 -32.24 19.13 -8.46
N ARG A 285 -30.97 18.81 -8.72
CA ARG A 285 -30.29 19.14 -9.98
C ARG A 285 -30.97 18.46 -11.17
N LEU A 286 -31.27 17.17 -11.07
CA LEU A 286 -32.00 16.44 -12.11
C LEU A 286 -33.32 17.14 -12.48
N THR A 287 -34.08 17.59 -11.47
CA THR A 287 -35.35 18.32 -11.71
C THR A 287 -35.10 19.69 -12.36
N ALA A 288 -34.06 20.40 -11.96
CA ALA A 288 -33.67 21.66 -12.58
C ALA A 288 -33.24 21.47 -14.05
N ASP A 289 -32.45 20.44 -14.33
CA ASP A 289 -31.97 20.10 -15.68
C ASP A 289 -33.12 19.66 -16.60
N GLN A 290 -34.07 18.87 -16.06
CA GLN A 290 -35.30 18.51 -16.79
C GLN A 290 -36.12 19.75 -17.18
N THR A 291 -36.22 20.70 -16.25
CA THR A 291 -36.95 21.95 -16.51
C THR A 291 -36.21 22.81 -17.54
N ALA A 292 -34.87 22.95 -17.39
CA ALA A 292 -34.06 23.71 -18.33
C ALA A 292 -34.10 23.11 -19.73
N LEU A 293 -34.03 21.78 -19.84
CA LEU A 293 -34.15 21.09 -21.16
C LEU A 293 -35.50 21.32 -21.81
N ALA A 294 -36.58 21.26 -21.03
CA ALA A 294 -37.93 21.51 -21.54
C ALA A 294 -38.14 22.97 -22.01
N GLN A 295 -37.36 23.91 -21.49
CA GLN A 295 -37.40 25.33 -21.81
C GLN A 295 -36.45 25.72 -22.96
N ALA A 296 -35.49 24.87 -23.32
CA ALA A 296 -34.54 25.12 -24.39
C ALA A 296 -35.24 25.24 -25.74
N LYS A 297 -35.15 26.42 -26.40
CA LYS A 297 -35.81 26.72 -27.69
C LYS A 297 -34.82 26.94 -28.82
N SER A 298 -33.56 27.10 -28.50
CA SER A 298 -32.49 27.31 -29.47
C SER A 298 -31.33 26.33 -29.20
N ILE A 299 -30.49 26.19 -30.17
CA ILE A 299 -29.27 25.38 -30.10
C ILE A 299 -28.36 25.90 -28.96
N SER A 300 -28.21 27.21 -28.89
CA SER A 300 -27.43 27.83 -27.81
C SER A 300 -27.96 27.49 -26.42
N ASP A 301 -29.30 27.44 -26.25
CA ASP A 301 -29.92 27.01 -25.00
C ASP A 301 -29.64 25.53 -24.74
N PHE A 302 -29.78 24.69 -25.77
CA PHE A 302 -29.50 23.26 -25.66
C PHE A 302 -28.03 22.97 -25.27
N VAL A 303 -27.07 23.64 -25.95
CA VAL A 303 -25.63 23.49 -25.62
C VAL A 303 -25.35 23.86 -24.17
N LYS A 304 -25.93 24.95 -23.65
CA LYS A 304 -25.79 25.33 -22.25
C LYS A 304 -26.38 24.31 -21.31
N VAL A 305 -27.59 23.84 -21.55
CA VAL A 305 -28.28 22.84 -20.75
C VAL A 305 -27.53 21.51 -20.79
N SER A 306 -27.10 21.07 -21.98
CA SER A 306 -26.32 19.85 -22.14
C SER A 306 -25.00 19.91 -21.37
N SER A 307 -24.28 21.04 -21.43
CA SER A 307 -23.06 21.26 -20.65
C SER A 307 -23.31 21.25 -19.14
N GLN A 308 -24.45 21.80 -18.69
CA GLN A 308 -24.84 21.74 -17.27
C GLN A 308 -25.13 20.31 -16.83
N ILE A 309 -25.88 19.54 -17.62
CA ILE A 309 -26.16 18.13 -17.34
C ILE A 309 -24.86 17.33 -17.26
N ASP A 310 -23.92 17.55 -18.18
CA ASP A 310 -22.62 16.88 -18.16
C ASP A 310 -21.81 17.22 -16.91
N HIS A 311 -21.86 18.49 -16.48
CA HIS A 311 -21.24 18.92 -15.23
C HIS A 311 -21.86 18.22 -14.01
N ASP A 312 -23.19 18.10 -13.98
CA ASP A 312 -23.89 17.47 -12.87
C ASP A 312 -23.67 15.95 -12.86
N ILE A 313 -23.62 15.30 -14.02
CA ILE A 313 -23.20 13.89 -14.16
C ILE A 313 -21.76 13.72 -13.68
N ALA A 314 -20.82 14.58 -14.09
CA ALA A 314 -19.42 14.51 -13.66
C ALA A 314 -19.28 14.66 -12.13
N SER A 315 -20.05 15.58 -11.52
CA SER A 315 -20.07 15.76 -10.06
C SER A 315 -20.63 14.52 -9.33
N LEU A 316 -21.58 13.81 -9.95
CA LEU A 316 -22.14 12.57 -9.40
C LEU A 316 -21.16 11.40 -9.51
N GLN A 317 -20.27 11.35 -10.52
CA GLN A 317 -19.29 10.26 -10.67
C GLN A 317 -18.33 10.18 -9.51
N PHE A 318 -17.91 11.32 -8.94
CA PHE A 318 -17.12 11.33 -7.71
C PHE A 318 -17.88 10.69 -6.53
N ALA A 319 -19.14 11.10 -6.33
CA ALA A 319 -19.97 10.55 -5.27
C ALA A 319 -20.25 9.05 -5.46
N LEU A 320 -20.40 8.60 -6.71
CA LEU A 320 -20.55 7.18 -7.06
C LEU A 320 -19.30 6.39 -6.70
N THR A 321 -18.11 6.88 -7.05
CA THR A 321 -16.84 6.22 -6.72
C THR A 321 -16.67 6.09 -5.22
N ALA A 322 -16.89 7.18 -4.48
CA ALA A 322 -16.81 7.18 -3.01
C ALA A 322 -17.88 6.27 -2.37
N GLY A 323 -19.11 6.32 -2.87
CA GLY A 323 -20.21 5.47 -2.41
C GLY A 323 -19.95 3.99 -2.68
N TYR A 324 -19.44 3.67 -3.86
CA TYR A 324 -19.06 2.31 -4.24
C TYR A 324 -17.94 1.78 -3.35
N ALA A 325 -16.89 2.57 -3.09
CA ALA A 325 -15.79 2.16 -2.21
C ALA A 325 -16.30 1.80 -0.80
N ASN A 326 -17.19 2.62 -0.22
CA ASN A 326 -17.80 2.34 1.08
C ASN A 326 -18.66 1.07 1.04
N SER A 327 -19.49 0.91 0.01
CA SER A 327 -20.35 -0.26 -0.17
C SER A 327 -19.52 -1.54 -0.33
N LEU A 328 -18.43 -1.45 -1.11
CA LEU A 328 -17.53 -2.57 -1.38
C LEU A 328 -16.78 -3.03 -0.11
N LEU A 329 -16.32 -2.08 0.72
CA LEU A 329 -15.71 -2.42 2.01
C LEU A 329 -16.70 -3.13 2.95
N ASN A 330 -17.94 -2.64 3.00
CA ASN A 330 -18.99 -3.29 3.79
C ASN A 330 -19.28 -4.71 3.28
N GLN A 331 -19.35 -4.89 1.96
CA GLN A 331 -19.49 -6.21 1.34
C GLN A 331 -18.33 -7.13 1.73
N TYR A 332 -17.09 -6.66 1.61
CA TYR A 332 -15.90 -7.41 1.99
C TYR A 332 -15.96 -7.86 3.45
N ASN A 333 -16.21 -6.92 4.36
CA ASN A 333 -16.27 -7.24 5.79
C ASN A 333 -17.39 -8.24 6.12
N GLN A 334 -18.53 -8.16 5.42
CA GLN A 334 -19.63 -9.11 5.59
C GLN A 334 -19.27 -10.50 5.02
N GLU A 335 -18.62 -10.56 3.86
CA GLU A 335 -18.19 -11.81 3.23
C GLU A 335 -17.18 -12.54 4.12
N VAL A 336 -16.16 -11.82 4.61
CA VAL A 336 -15.17 -12.34 5.59
C VAL A 336 -15.89 -12.90 6.83
N ALA A 337 -16.69 -12.08 7.51
CA ALA A 337 -17.35 -12.47 8.76
C ALA A 337 -18.34 -13.65 8.56
N ASN A 338 -19.12 -13.63 7.47
CA ASN A 338 -20.06 -14.72 7.19
C ASN A 338 -19.35 -16.03 6.92
N TRP A 339 -18.25 -15.98 6.18
CA TRP A 339 -17.48 -17.17 5.87
C TRP A 339 -16.80 -17.73 7.13
N GLY A 340 -16.11 -16.90 7.90
CA GLY A 340 -15.44 -17.29 9.12
C GLY A 340 -16.38 -17.86 10.19
N ASN A 341 -17.59 -17.28 10.33
CA ASN A 341 -18.59 -17.80 11.26
C ASN A 341 -19.11 -19.19 10.90
N THR A 342 -19.03 -19.59 9.64
CA THR A 342 -19.49 -20.91 9.15
C THR A 342 -18.36 -21.89 8.90
N HIS A 343 -17.10 -21.42 8.88
CA HIS A 343 -15.92 -22.22 8.63
C HIS A 343 -14.92 -22.06 9.78
N GLN A 344 -14.97 -22.99 10.71
CA GLN A 344 -14.19 -22.96 11.94
C GLN A 344 -13.34 -24.21 12.07
N TYR A 345 -12.13 -24.04 12.56
CA TYR A 345 -11.29 -25.13 13.01
C TYR A 345 -11.52 -25.37 14.50
N HIS A 346 -12.02 -26.54 14.84
CA HIS A 346 -12.17 -27.02 16.21
C HIS A 346 -10.89 -27.74 16.60
N ASP A 347 -10.06 -27.09 17.38
CA ASP A 347 -8.75 -27.61 17.72
C ASP A 347 -8.84 -28.71 18.78
N PRO A 348 -8.41 -29.96 18.46
CA PRO A 348 -8.44 -31.04 19.43
C PRO A 348 -7.33 -30.93 20.49
N TYR A 349 -6.33 -30.08 20.29
CA TYR A 349 -5.19 -29.93 21.20
C TYR A 349 -5.48 -29.01 22.38
N ASP A 350 -6.00 -27.81 22.11
CA ASP A 350 -6.32 -26.83 23.15
C ASP A 350 -7.82 -26.65 23.42
N GLY A 351 -8.68 -27.28 22.60
CA GLY A 351 -10.14 -27.12 22.66
C GLY A 351 -10.64 -25.79 22.11
N GLY A 352 -9.77 -24.98 21.50
CA GLY A 352 -10.11 -23.71 20.91
C GLY A 352 -10.95 -23.84 19.64
N VAL A 353 -11.64 -22.75 19.29
CA VAL A 353 -12.38 -22.61 18.04
C VAL A 353 -11.84 -21.41 17.29
N TYR A 354 -11.32 -21.64 16.10
CA TYR A 354 -10.64 -20.62 15.30
C TYR A 354 -11.39 -20.43 13.99
N ASN A 355 -11.81 -19.20 13.72
CA ASN A 355 -12.39 -18.84 12.42
C ASN A 355 -11.30 -18.89 11.35
N LEU A 356 -11.58 -19.53 10.22
CA LEU A 356 -10.63 -19.72 9.12
C LEU A 356 -10.47 -18.48 8.22
N ASP A 357 -11.08 -17.35 8.59
CA ASP A 357 -10.98 -16.04 7.92
C ASP A 357 -9.92 -15.11 8.53
N TYR A 358 -9.16 -15.59 9.51
CA TYR A 358 -8.34 -14.71 10.37
C TYR A 358 -7.22 -13.96 9.62
N GLU A 359 -6.78 -14.43 8.47
CA GLU A 359 -5.84 -13.72 7.60
C GLU A 359 -6.49 -12.50 6.92
N TYR A 360 -7.81 -12.50 6.78
CA TYR A 360 -8.60 -11.49 6.05
C TYR A 360 -9.40 -10.56 6.97
N GLY A 361 -9.57 -10.92 8.23
CA GLY A 361 -10.33 -10.14 9.21
C GLY A 361 -9.63 -8.84 9.64
N VAL A 362 -10.22 -8.16 10.61
CA VAL A 362 -9.74 -6.86 11.14
C VAL A 362 -8.29 -6.93 11.65
N ASN A 363 -7.86 -8.09 12.13
CA ASN A 363 -6.50 -8.34 12.58
C ASN A 363 -5.63 -9.07 11.53
N GLY A 364 -6.12 -9.18 10.32
CA GLY A 364 -5.40 -9.79 9.20
C GLY A 364 -4.13 -9.01 8.83
N ALA A 365 -3.21 -9.67 8.16
CA ALA A 365 -1.93 -9.09 7.76
C ALA A 365 -1.91 -8.59 6.30
N GLY A 366 -3.04 -8.66 5.59
CA GLY A 366 -3.17 -8.19 4.21
C GLY A 366 -3.21 -6.66 4.08
N LEU A 367 -3.37 -6.18 2.85
CA LEU A 367 -3.56 -4.75 2.62
C LEU A 367 -4.85 -4.26 3.28
N ASP A 368 -4.76 -3.22 4.09
CA ASP A 368 -5.89 -2.68 4.84
C ASP A 368 -6.78 -1.80 3.93
N GLY A 369 -7.84 -2.39 3.39
CA GLY A 369 -8.84 -1.69 2.60
C GLY A 369 -9.58 -0.60 3.37
N GLY A 370 -9.75 -0.79 4.68
CA GLY A 370 -10.35 0.20 5.58
C GLY A 370 -9.47 1.43 5.74
N ALA A 371 -8.17 1.23 5.99
CA ALA A 371 -7.21 2.33 6.07
C ALA A 371 -7.06 3.06 4.73
N ALA A 372 -7.05 2.33 3.60
CA ALA A 372 -7.03 2.93 2.28
C ALA A 372 -8.26 3.81 2.01
N LEU A 373 -9.45 3.34 2.39
CA LEU A 373 -10.68 4.12 2.28
C LEU A 373 -10.68 5.33 3.21
N GLN A 374 -10.20 5.21 4.44
CA GLN A 374 -10.05 6.32 5.37
C GLN A 374 -9.09 7.39 4.83
N TYR A 375 -7.99 6.96 4.21
CA TYR A 375 -7.07 7.86 3.52
C TYR A 375 -7.77 8.59 2.37
N ALA A 376 -8.49 7.88 1.50
CA ALA A 376 -9.27 8.46 0.42
C ALA A 376 -10.30 9.48 0.92
N GLN A 377 -10.98 9.20 2.03
CA GLN A 377 -11.91 10.13 2.68
C GLN A 377 -11.20 11.39 3.19
N SER A 378 -9.97 11.27 3.67
CA SER A 378 -9.21 12.41 4.18
C SER A 378 -8.68 13.33 3.09
N THR A 379 -8.31 12.78 1.94
CA THR A 379 -7.80 13.54 0.78
C THR A 379 -8.92 14.09 -0.10
N GLY A 380 -10.05 13.38 -0.16
CA GLY A 380 -11.15 13.68 -1.07
C GLY A 380 -10.79 13.50 -2.56
N ALA A 381 -9.68 12.83 -2.88
CA ALA A 381 -9.25 12.62 -4.25
C ALA A 381 -9.90 11.36 -4.85
N GLN A 382 -10.45 11.46 -6.06
CA GLN A 382 -11.06 10.32 -6.76
C GLN A 382 -10.08 9.18 -7.00
N SER A 383 -8.80 9.49 -7.27
CA SER A 383 -7.73 8.52 -7.43
C SER A 383 -7.52 7.66 -6.19
N ASP A 384 -7.65 8.25 -5.00
CA ASP A 384 -7.44 7.56 -3.75
C ASP A 384 -8.62 6.63 -3.43
N TYR A 385 -9.87 7.05 -3.76
CA TYR A 385 -11.01 6.13 -3.72
C TYR A 385 -10.85 4.97 -4.69
N GLN A 386 -10.32 5.21 -5.89
CA GLN A 386 -10.04 4.13 -6.84
C GLN A 386 -8.97 3.18 -6.30
N ALA A 387 -7.90 3.70 -5.71
CA ALA A 387 -6.88 2.88 -5.07
C ALA A 387 -7.45 2.03 -3.92
N ALA A 388 -8.36 2.60 -3.10
CA ALA A 388 -9.06 1.84 -2.07
C ALA A 388 -9.95 0.72 -2.65
N ILE A 389 -10.69 1.01 -3.73
CA ILE A 389 -11.49 0.02 -4.46
C ILE A 389 -10.61 -1.12 -4.98
N ASP A 390 -9.46 -0.80 -5.55
CA ASP A 390 -8.53 -1.80 -6.10
C ASP A 390 -7.96 -2.70 -5.00
N ILE A 391 -7.60 -2.12 -3.83
CA ILE A 391 -7.16 -2.88 -2.65
C ILE A 391 -8.28 -3.82 -2.15
N ILE A 392 -9.50 -3.31 -1.99
CA ILE A 392 -10.61 -4.12 -1.48
C ILE A 392 -10.98 -5.24 -2.47
N ASN A 393 -11.00 -4.95 -3.77
CA ASN A 393 -11.21 -5.96 -4.80
C ASN A 393 -10.12 -7.02 -4.82
N ASN A 394 -8.87 -6.61 -4.62
CA ASN A 394 -7.75 -7.55 -4.51
C ASN A 394 -7.92 -8.46 -3.28
N ASN A 395 -8.31 -7.90 -2.14
CA ASN A 395 -8.59 -8.69 -0.94
C ASN A 395 -9.76 -9.67 -1.15
N LEU A 396 -10.84 -9.23 -1.81
CA LEU A 396 -11.95 -10.10 -2.21
C LEU A 396 -11.50 -11.23 -3.15
N LEU A 397 -10.62 -10.93 -4.08
CA LEU A 397 -10.06 -11.95 -4.98
C LEU A 397 -9.34 -13.05 -4.21
N HIS A 398 -8.46 -12.67 -3.27
CA HIS A 398 -7.71 -13.63 -2.47
C HIS A 398 -8.58 -14.38 -1.47
N LEU A 399 -9.54 -13.71 -0.82
CA LEU A 399 -10.53 -14.35 0.04
C LEU A 399 -11.29 -15.45 -0.72
N ARG A 400 -11.83 -15.13 -1.88
CA ARG A 400 -12.59 -16.08 -2.72
C ARG A 400 -11.72 -17.21 -3.26
N ALA A 401 -10.43 -16.93 -3.48
CA ALA A 401 -9.46 -17.97 -3.82
C ALA A 401 -9.29 -18.96 -2.67
N MET A 402 -9.17 -18.47 -1.43
CA MET A 402 -9.12 -19.30 -0.23
C MET A 402 -10.42 -20.10 -0.03
N GLU A 403 -11.59 -19.47 -0.21
CA GLU A 403 -12.89 -20.15 -0.13
C GLU A 403 -13.02 -21.29 -1.17
N ALA A 404 -12.52 -21.04 -2.39
CA ALA A 404 -12.52 -22.05 -3.46
C ALA A 404 -11.58 -23.21 -3.12
N ASP A 405 -10.41 -22.90 -2.59
CA ASP A 405 -9.39 -23.89 -2.22
C ASP A 405 -9.85 -24.77 -1.04
N TYR A 406 -10.57 -24.20 -0.07
CA TYR A 406 -11.17 -24.96 1.03
C TYR A 406 -12.07 -26.12 0.55
N ASN A 407 -12.75 -25.91 -0.57
CA ASN A 407 -13.65 -26.89 -1.18
C ASN A 407 -12.94 -27.79 -2.21
N ASP A 408 -11.72 -27.47 -2.64
CA ASP A 408 -10.95 -28.25 -3.59
C ASP A 408 -10.44 -29.54 -2.93
N LYS A 409 -10.56 -30.65 -3.65
CA LYS A 409 -10.08 -31.99 -3.19
C LYS A 409 -8.84 -32.43 -3.97
N THR A 410 -8.30 -31.53 -4.80
CA THR A 410 -7.03 -31.78 -5.47
C THR A 410 -5.92 -31.90 -4.43
N ALA A 411 -5.04 -32.87 -4.57
CA ALA A 411 -3.95 -33.03 -3.61
C ALA A 411 -3.00 -31.82 -3.65
N TYR A 412 -2.51 -31.39 -2.50
CA TYR A 412 -1.66 -30.18 -2.34
C TYR A 412 -0.45 -30.16 -3.29
N ASN A 413 0.03 -31.34 -3.71
CA ASN A 413 1.17 -31.51 -4.60
C ASN A 413 0.80 -31.63 -6.09
N GLN A 414 -0.41 -31.27 -6.42
CA GLN A 414 -0.90 -31.13 -7.79
C GLN A 414 -1.16 -29.66 -8.13
N SER A 415 -1.34 -29.36 -9.41
CA SER A 415 -1.65 -28.02 -9.84
C SER A 415 -3.11 -27.68 -9.58
N HIS A 416 -3.37 -26.64 -8.80
CA HIS A 416 -4.72 -26.20 -8.44
C HIS A 416 -5.26 -25.21 -9.47
N ALA A 417 -6.56 -25.30 -9.74
CA ALA A 417 -7.24 -24.37 -10.63
C ALA A 417 -7.19 -22.93 -10.10
N THR A 418 -7.29 -22.77 -8.79
CA THR A 418 -7.21 -21.48 -8.08
C THR A 418 -5.85 -20.82 -8.29
N ASP A 419 -4.73 -21.56 -8.15
CA ASP A 419 -3.39 -21.05 -8.41
C ASP A 419 -3.27 -20.52 -9.84
N ILE A 420 -3.74 -21.30 -10.81
CA ILE A 420 -3.70 -20.93 -12.24
C ILE A 420 -4.52 -19.66 -12.50
N GLN A 421 -5.69 -19.53 -11.87
CA GLN A 421 -6.53 -18.35 -12.02
C GLN A 421 -5.84 -17.10 -11.46
N LEU A 422 -5.26 -17.18 -10.25
CA LEU A 422 -4.52 -16.08 -9.65
C LEU A 422 -3.26 -15.72 -10.45
N MET A 423 -2.48 -16.71 -10.87
CA MET A 423 -1.30 -16.47 -11.72
C MET A 423 -1.68 -15.80 -13.04
N LYS A 424 -2.82 -16.16 -13.65
CA LYS A 424 -3.33 -15.50 -14.86
C LYS A 424 -3.78 -14.07 -14.58
N HIS A 425 -4.48 -13.85 -13.46
CA HIS A 425 -4.93 -12.52 -13.05
C HIS A 425 -3.75 -11.55 -12.93
N TYR A 426 -2.64 -12.01 -12.33
CA TYR A 426 -1.43 -11.20 -12.15
C TYR A 426 -0.45 -11.24 -13.34
N ASN A 427 -0.84 -11.86 -14.47
CA ASN A 427 -0.01 -11.99 -15.66
C ASN A 427 1.34 -12.70 -15.42
N VAL A 428 1.37 -13.62 -14.45
CA VAL A 428 2.54 -14.45 -14.12
C VAL A 428 2.36 -15.91 -14.48
N TYR A 429 1.46 -16.22 -15.44
CA TYR A 429 1.18 -17.56 -15.95
C TYR A 429 1.49 -17.66 -17.44
N GLY A 430 2.32 -18.62 -17.82
CA GLY A 430 2.60 -18.88 -19.24
C GLY A 430 3.97 -19.53 -19.46
N PRO A 431 4.31 -19.87 -20.70
CA PRO A 431 5.54 -20.60 -21.02
C PRO A 431 6.84 -19.81 -20.77
N ASN A 432 6.75 -18.50 -20.53
CA ASN A 432 7.88 -17.61 -20.26
C ASN A 432 7.69 -16.78 -19.00
N SER A 433 6.78 -17.19 -18.09
CA SER A 433 6.48 -16.42 -16.88
C SER A 433 7.57 -16.54 -15.80
N GLY A 434 8.52 -17.47 -15.97
CA GLY A 434 9.54 -17.72 -14.95
C GLY A 434 8.98 -18.39 -13.67
N PRO A 435 9.74 -18.27 -12.56
CA PRO A 435 9.35 -18.82 -11.26
C PRO A 435 8.24 -18.03 -10.61
N VAL A 436 7.29 -18.73 -9.97
CA VAL A 436 6.20 -18.17 -9.15
C VAL A 436 6.02 -19.05 -7.92
N LEU A 437 5.87 -18.46 -6.76
CA LEU A 437 5.50 -19.13 -5.51
C LEU A 437 4.03 -18.87 -5.22
N VAL A 438 3.27 -19.93 -4.94
CA VAL A 438 1.86 -19.82 -4.55
C VAL A 438 1.68 -20.55 -3.22
N VAL A 439 1.14 -19.85 -2.22
CA VAL A 439 0.91 -20.36 -0.86
C VAL A 439 -0.58 -20.39 -0.57
N SER A 440 -1.08 -21.56 -0.26
CA SER A 440 -2.43 -21.76 0.29
C SER A 440 -2.37 -21.81 1.82
N PHE A 441 -3.09 -20.90 2.48
CA PHE A 441 -3.18 -20.88 3.94
C PHE A 441 -4.06 -22.03 4.47
N ILE A 442 -5.11 -22.38 3.75
CA ILE A 442 -6.02 -23.46 4.14
C ILE A 442 -5.32 -24.81 4.08
N GLU A 443 -4.55 -25.05 3.04
CA GLU A 443 -3.82 -26.31 2.87
C GLU A 443 -2.49 -26.36 3.62
N GLN A 444 -2.00 -25.22 4.12
CA GLN A 444 -0.65 -25.10 4.65
C GLN A 444 0.39 -25.62 3.67
N SER A 445 0.26 -25.18 2.40
CA SER A 445 1.07 -25.66 1.28
C SER A 445 1.70 -24.51 0.50
N LEU A 446 2.89 -24.76 -0.04
CA LEU A 446 3.58 -23.91 -0.98
C LEU A 446 3.75 -24.69 -2.29
N ARG A 447 3.29 -24.13 -3.40
CA ARG A 447 3.49 -24.66 -4.75
C ARG A 447 4.45 -23.75 -5.53
N TYR A 448 5.51 -24.35 -6.02
CA TYR A 448 6.50 -23.70 -6.88
C TYR A 448 6.18 -24.01 -8.34
N TYR A 449 5.81 -22.97 -9.07
CA TYR A 449 5.58 -23.00 -10.51
C TYR A 449 6.79 -22.41 -11.25
N ASN A 450 7.07 -22.93 -12.43
CA ASN A 450 8.03 -22.34 -13.35
C ASN A 450 7.47 -22.45 -14.77
N ASN A 451 7.41 -21.32 -15.47
CA ASN A 451 6.82 -21.22 -16.80
C ASN A 451 5.40 -21.83 -16.88
N GLY A 452 4.57 -21.56 -15.87
CA GLY A 452 3.19 -21.98 -15.76
C GLY A 452 2.99 -23.47 -15.42
N LYS A 453 4.08 -24.23 -15.13
CA LYS A 453 4.01 -25.63 -14.74
C LYS A 453 4.39 -25.80 -13.28
N LEU A 454 3.63 -26.59 -12.55
CA LEU A 454 3.99 -27.01 -11.20
C LEU A 454 5.27 -27.86 -11.28
N VAL A 455 6.30 -27.42 -10.55
CA VAL A 455 7.59 -28.12 -10.46
C VAL A 455 7.67 -28.93 -9.18
N ARG A 456 7.26 -28.33 -8.06
CA ARG A 456 7.29 -28.98 -6.74
C ARG A 456 6.32 -28.30 -5.79
N ALA A 457 5.80 -29.07 -4.84
CA ALA A 457 5.00 -28.56 -3.73
C ALA A 457 5.60 -29.00 -2.39
N PHE A 458 5.33 -28.21 -1.36
CA PHE A 458 5.86 -28.39 -0.02
C PHE A 458 4.76 -28.16 0.99
N ASN A 459 4.74 -28.95 2.06
CA ASN A 459 4.02 -28.59 3.25
C ASN A 459 4.76 -27.50 3.99
N VAL A 460 4.05 -26.48 4.45
CA VAL A 460 4.59 -25.32 5.17
C VAL A 460 3.85 -25.09 6.48
N VAL A 461 4.29 -24.14 7.27
CA VAL A 461 3.55 -23.59 8.41
C VAL A 461 3.46 -22.10 8.24
N THR A 462 2.23 -21.58 8.10
CA THR A 462 1.96 -20.14 7.98
C THR A 462 1.72 -19.49 9.33
N GLY A 463 1.33 -18.22 9.33
CA GLY A 463 1.09 -17.45 10.55
C GLY A 463 -0.02 -18.05 11.42
N GLN A 464 0.16 -17.98 12.73
CA GLN A 464 -0.85 -18.35 13.72
C GLN A 464 -1.98 -17.32 13.79
N TYR A 465 -3.10 -17.69 14.42
CA TYR A 465 -4.32 -16.89 14.52
C TYR A 465 -4.12 -15.42 14.94
N LEU A 466 -3.21 -15.15 15.88
CA LEU A 466 -2.91 -13.77 16.33
C LEU A 466 -1.74 -13.09 15.58
N ARG A 467 -1.10 -13.80 14.66
CA ARG A 467 0.02 -13.33 13.85
C ARG A 467 -0.10 -13.93 12.44
N PRO A 468 -1.13 -13.55 11.69
CA PRO A 468 -1.40 -14.13 10.37
C PRO A 468 -0.32 -13.80 9.34
N SER A 469 -0.22 -14.65 8.33
CA SER A 469 0.52 -14.34 7.10
C SER A 469 -0.29 -13.39 6.21
N PRO A 470 0.33 -12.45 5.48
CA PRO A 470 -0.40 -11.51 4.64
C PRO A 470 -0.91 -12.18 3.35
N PRO A 471 -2.23 -12.21 3.08
CA PRO A 471 -2.75 -12.57 1.78
C PRO A 471 -2.46 -11.46 0.76
N GLY A 472 -2.17 -11.83 -0.49
CA GLY A 472 -1.93 -10.85 -1.53
C GLY A 472 -0.98 -11.31 -2.62
N PHE A 473 -0.58 -10.36 -3.47
CA PHE A 473 0.43 -10.51 -4.50
C PHE A 473 1.68 -9.73 -4.13
N TRP A 474 2.78 -10.43 -3.97
CA TRP A 474 4.05 -9.95 -3.45
C TRP A 474 5.20 -10.32 -4.39
N SER A 475 6.41 -9.95 -4.00
CA SER A 475 7.63 -10.42 -4.67
C SER A 475 8.75 -10.63 -3.65
N ILE A 476 9.71 -11.48 -3.97
CA ILE A 476 10.91 -11.64 -3.15
C ILE A 476 11.73 -10.36 -3.19
N ILE A 477 11.88 -9.71 -2.03
CA ILE A 477 12.54 -8.40 -1.89
C ILE A 477 13.88 -8.46 -1.15
N LEU A 478 14.16 -9.58 -0.47
CA LEU A 478 15.45 -9.80 0.20
C LEU A 478 15.75 -11.29 0.26
N ARG A 479 17.04 -11.66 0.15
CA ARG A 479 17.51 -13.03 0.32
C ARG A 479 18.75 -13.05 1.21
N GLN A 480 18.75 -13.89 2.23
CA GLN A 480 19.86 -14.04 3.18
C GLN A 480 20.14 -15.51 3.45
N SER A 481 21.42 -15.89 3.46
CA SER A 481 21.86 -17.25 3.83
C SER A 481 23.36 -17.24 4.19
N PRO A 482 23.74 -17.60 5.44
CA PRO A 482 22.88 -17.70 6.61
C PRO A 482 22.52 -16.34 7.18
N THR A 483 21.52 -16.32 8.08
CA THR A 483 21.14 -15.13 8.84
C THR A 483 20.70 -15.50 10.24
N LYS A 484 20.27 -14.50 11.03
CA LYS A 484 19.74 -14.71 12.37
C LYS A 484 18.53 -13.83 12.58
N PHE A 485 17.42 -14.42 12.97
CA PHE A 485 16.24 -13.69 13.39
C PHE A 485 16.28 -13.39 14.87
N THR A 486 15.87 -12.18 15.23
CA THR A 486 15.74 -11.74 16.62
C THR A 486 14.34 -11.17 16.80
N SER A 487 13.69 -11.56 17.90
CA SER A 487 12.38 -11.02 18.22
C SER A 487 12.44 -9.51 18.46
N SER A 488 11.51 -8.77 17.90
CA SER A 488 11.25 -7.36 18.27
C SER A 488 10.45 -7.23 19.55
N GLU A 489 9.86 -8.34 20.03
CA GLU A 489 9.07 -8.36 21.25
C GLU A 489 9.95 -8.40 22.50
N PRO A 490 9.53 -7.81 23.63
CA PRO A 490 10.22 -7.90 24.91
C PRO A 490 10.38 -9.35 25.36
N ALA A 491 11.54 -9.68 25.94
CA ALA A 491 11.77 -11.01 26.50
C ALA A 491 10.68 -11.35 27.55
N GLY A 492 10.06 -12.52 27.39
CA GLY A 492 8.96 -12.99 28.24
C GLY A 492 7.56 -12.59 27.78
N SER A 493 7.41 -11.84 26.68
CA SER A 493 6.10 -11.65 26.05
C SER A 493 5.65 -12.91 25.30
N ALA A 494 4.36 -13.02 25.03
CA ALA A 494 3.75 -14.19 24.39
C ALA A 494 4.34 -14.54 23.01
N PHE A 495 4.86 -13.54 22.29
CA PHE A 495 5.41 -13.70 20.95
C PHE A 495 6.94 -13.50 20.89
N TRP A 496 7.58 -13.42 22.06
CA TRP A 496 9.03 -13.36 22.10
C TRP A 496 9.66 -14.71 21.74
N TYR A 497 10.74 -14.65 21.01
CA TYR A 497 11.60 -15.81 20.75
C TYR A 497 13.08 -15.43 20.87
N PRO A 498 13.95 -16.37 21.27
CA PRO A 498 15.37 -16.12 21.36
C PRO A 498 16.00 -15.89 19.98
N PRO A 499 17.19 -15.25 19.93
CA PRO A 499 17.93 -15.13 18.68
C PRO A 499 18.12 -16.48 17.99
N THR A 500 17.48 -16.65 16.85
CA THR A 500 17.34 -17.93 16.15
C THR A 500 18.16 -17.93 14.87
N PRO A 501 19.14 -18.84 14.71
CA PRO A 501 19.89 -18.96 13.46
C PRO A 501 18.98 -19.53 12.37
N ILE A 502 19.04 -18.91 11.19
CA ILE A 502 18.28 -19.27 10.00
C ILE A 502 19.28 -19.53 8.87
N GLN A 503 19.18 -20.67 8.22
CA GLN A 503 20.09 -21.02 7.15
C GLN A 503 19.67 -20.37 5.83
N TYR A 504 18.38 -20.29 5.55
CA TYR A 504 17.81 -19.72 4.33
C TYR A 504 16.63 -18.82 4.69
N ALA A 505 16.67 -17.56 4.24
CA ALA A 505 15.59 -16.61 4.43
C ALA A 505 15.34 -15.83 3.13
N MET A 506 14.08 -15.72 2.72
CA MET A 506 13.62 -14.95 1.56
C MET A 506 12.44 -14.08 2.00
N GLU A 507 12.65 -12.78 2.09
CA GLU A 507 11.58 -11.83 2.43
C GLU A 507 10.69 -11.59 1.22
N TYR A 508 9.39 -11.71 1.41
CA TYR A 508 8.41 -11.48 0.35
C TYR A 508 7.47 -10.30 0.63
N HIS A 509 7.50 -9.75 1.84
CA HIS A 509 6.71 -8.58 2.21
C HIS A 509 7.48 -7.73 3.21
N SER A 510 7.54 -6.41 2.99
CA SER A 510 8.34 -5.43 3.75
C SER A 510 8.02 -5.34 5.25
N GLY A 511 6.97 -5.99 5.70
CA GLY A 511 6.64 -6.15 7.11
C GLY A 511 7.47 -7.19 7.86
N GLY A 512 8.54 -7.72 7.27
CA GLY A 512 9.38 -8.76 7.88
C GLY A 512 8.81 -10.16 7.71
N TYR A 513 8.08 -10.43 6.65
CA TYR A 513 7.53 -11.75 6.35
C TYR A 513 8.43 -12.51 5.38
N PHE A 514 8.88 -13.68 5.83
CA PHE A 514 9.88 -14.49 5.13
C PHE A 514 9.39 -15.90 4.84
N PHE A 515 9.88 -16.48 3.77
CA PHE A 515 10.07 -17.92 3.68
C PHE A 515 11.40 -18.24 4.35
N HIS A 516 11.40 -19.16 5.33
CA HIS A 516 12.65 -19.54 6.00
C HIS A 516 12.60 -20.97 6.55
N ASP A 517 13.76 -21.56 6.79
CA ASP A 517 13.86 -22.85 7.45
C ASP A 517 13.40 -22.78 8.90
N ALA A 518 12.69 -23.81 9.32
CA ALA A 518 12.24 -23.97 10.71
C ALA A 518 12.75 -25.32 11.25
N TRP A 519 14.06 -25.38 11.52
CA TRP A 519 14.76 -26.57 11.99
C TRP A 519 14.22 -27.12 13.32
N TRP A 520 13.48 -26.31 14.06
CA TRP A 520 12.83 -26.67 15.33
C TRP A 520 11.49 -27.38 15.17
N ARG A 521 10.97 -27.48 13.95
CA ARG A 521 9.70 -28.14 13.65
C ARG A 521 9.94 -29.48 12.96
N ALA A 522 9.10 -30.46 13.28
CA ALA A 522 8.98 -31.69 12.51
C ALA A 522 7.66 -31.78 11.75
N ASN A 523 6.62 -31.06 12.22
CA ASN A 523 5.30 -31.07 11.61
C ASN A 523 5.10 -29.87 10.68
N PHE A 524 4.65 -30.13 9.47
CA PHE A 524 4.30 -29.16 8.44
C PHE A 524 3.03 -29.62 7.74
N GLY A 525 2.23 -28.69 7.21
CA GLY A 525 1.00 -28.99 6.49
C GLY A 525 -0.26 -28.69 7.28
N PRO A 526 -1.42 -29.18 6.86
CA PRO A 526 -2.73 -28.80 7.40
C PRO A 526 -2.81 -28.88 8.93
N GLY A 527 -3.37 -27.82 9.55
CA GLY A 527 -3.58 -27.74 11.00
C GLY A 527 -2.36 -27.27 11.80
N THR A 528 -1.16 -27.14 11.19
CA THR A 528 0.05 -26.74 11.91
C THR A 528 0.14 -25.23 12.18
N ASN A 529 -0.74 -24.44 11.60
CA ASN A 529 -0.95 -23.03 11.91
C ASN A 529 -1.78 -22.80 13.19
N PHE A 530 -2.37 -23.85 13.75
CA PHE A 530 -3.08 -23.86 15.03
C PHE A 530 -2.26 -24.54 16.12
N PRO A 531 -2.61 -24.42 17.43
CA PRO A 531 -1.90 -25.08 18.51
C PRO A 531 -1.84 -26.60 18.32
N HIS A 532 -0.67 -27.19 18.47
CA HIS A 532 -0.45 -28.63 18.32
C HIS A 532 0.80 -29.09 19.06
N ALA A 533 0.89 -30.39 19.34
CA ALA A 533 2.13 -31.01 19.78
C ALA A 533 3.00 -31.32 18.56
N ASP A 534 4.11 -30.58 18.41
CA ASP A 534 5.08 -30.89 17.35
C ASP A 534 5.87 -32.16 17.68
N SER A 535 5.99 -33.09 16.73
CA SER A 535 6.66 -34.37 16.94
C SER A 535 8.18 -34.29 17.12
N SER A 536 8.79 -33.08 16.93
CA SER A 536 10.17 -32.81 17.32
C SER A 536 10.35 -32.86 18.86
N GLY A 537 9.27 -32.72 19.62
CA GLY A 537 9.28 -32.60 21.08
C GLY A 537 9.83 -31.27 21.59
N THR A 538 10.13 -30.31 20.72
CA THR A 538 10.56 -28.97 21.14
C THR A 538 9.39 -28.14 21.66
N THR A 539 9.59 -27.47 22.79
CA THR A 539 8.63 -26.50 23.34
C THR A 539 9.07 -25.06 23.06
N GLN A 540 10.21 -24.87 22.40
CA GLN A 540 10.84 -23.56 22.24
C GLN A 540 10.00 -22.55 21.45
N PHE A 541 9.14 -23.02 20.55
CA PHE A 541 8.26 -22.23 19.69
C PHE A 541 6.78 -22.60 19.83
N ASN A 542 6.43 -23.21 20.95
CA ASN A 542 5.07 -23.47 21.43
C ASN A 542 4.11 -24.14 20.43
N GLY A 543 4.52 -25.19 19.72
CA GLY A 543 3.59 -25.98 18.89
C GLY A 543 2.39 -25.17 18.33
N ASN A 544 2.64 -24.11 17.57
CA ASN A 544 1.66 -23.22 16.99
C ASN A 544 2.17 -22.75 15.62
N GLY A 545 1.37 -22.03 14.86
CA GLY A 545 1.78 -21.39 13.64
C GLY A 545 2.98 -20.44 13.84
N SER A 546 3.46 -19.87 12.77
CA SER A 546 4.54 -18.89 12.81
C SER A 546 4.06 -17.49 13.30
N HIS A 547 4.95 -16.52 13.37
CA HIS A 547 4.60 -15.12 13.60
C HIS A 547 4.30 -14.37 12.29
N GLY A 548 3.78 -15.08 11.30
CA GLY A 548 3.42 -14.58 9.97
C GLY A 548 4.37 -15.01 8.86
N CYS A 549 5.57 -15.50 9.16
CA CYS A 549 6.46 -16.08 8.16
C CYS A 549 5.92 -17.41 7.60
N ILE A 550 6.39 -17.81 6.45
CA ILE A 550 6.14 -19.14 5.87
C ILE A 550 7.31 -20.04 6.28
N ASN A 551 7.08 -20.87 7.30
CA ASN A 551 8.07 -21.81 7.78
C ASN A 551 8.14 -23.03 6.86
N MET A 552 9.34 -23.43 6.49
CA MET A 552 9.61 -24.59 5.65
C MET A 552 10.54 -25.59 6.34
N ASN A 553 10.43 -26.86 5.95
CA ASN A 553 11.44 -27.84 6.30
C ASN A 553 12.79 -27.41 5.72
N THR A 554 13.88 -27.59 6.48
CA THR A 554 15.22 -27.15 6.07
C THR A 554 15.67 -27.74 4.74
N ASN A 555 15.37 -29.00 4.44
CA ASN A 555 15.71 -29.62 3.17
C ASN A 555 14.89 -29.06 2.00
N ASP A 556 13.64 -28.72 2.26
CA ASP A 556 12.75 -28.18 1.23
C ASP A 556 13.15 -26.76 0.83
N ILE A 557 13.42 -25.90 1.81
CA ILE A 557 13.89 -24.56 1.49
C ILE A 557 15.33 -24.55 0.94
N ALA A 558 16.19 -25.46 1.37
CA ALA A 558 17.52 -25.63 0.78
C ALA A 558 17.44 -25.96 -0.72
N TRP A 559 16.44 -26.76 -1.11
CA TRP A 559 16.18 -27.03 -2.52
C TRP A 559 15.56 -25.81 -3.24
N LEU A 560 14.62 -25.12 -2.59
CA LEU A 560 13.89 -24.00 -3.19
C LEU A 560 14.75 -22.73 -3.34
N TYR A 561 15.55 -22.41 -2.34
CA TYR A 561 16.32 -21.15 -2.25
C TYR A 561 17.15 -20.83 -3.51
N PRO A 562 17.92 -21.77 -4.11
CA PRO A 562 18.67 -21.50 -5.32
C PRO A 562 17.80 -21.27 -6.58
N GLN A 563 16.53 -21.68 -6.56
CA GLN A 563 15.60 -21.51 -7.68
C GLN A 563 14.94 -20.13 -7.71
N ILE A 564 15.00 -19.42 -6.59
CA ILE A 564 14.24 -18.18 -6.39
C ILE A 564 15.20 -16.99 -6.45
N ALA A 565 14.89 -16.03 -7.29
CA ALA A 565 15.65 -14.78 -7.42
C ALA A 565 14.90 -13.62 -6.72
N TRP A 566 15.58 -12.51 -6.54
CA TRP A 566 14.96 -11.24 -6.23
C TRP A 566 13.90 -10.89 -7.30
N GLY A 567 12.76 -10.35 -6.89
CA GLY A 567 11.64 -10.05 -7.79
C GLY A 567 10.77 -11.24 -8.18
N THR A 568 11.10 -12.47 -7.73
CA THR A 568 10.22 -13.63 -7.99
C THR A 568 8.82 -13.37 -7.41
N PRO A 569 7.73 -13.48 -8.21
CA PRO A 569 6.37 -13.31 -7.75
C PRO A 569 5.98 -14.32 -6.68
N VAL A 570 5.22 -13.85 -5.70
CA VAL A 570 4.65 -14.63 -4.60
C VAL A 570 3.15 -14.32 -4.52
N ILE A 571 2.33 -15.33 -4.54
CA ILE A 571 0.87 -15.25 -4.32
C ILE A 571 0.56 -15.99 -3.03
N THR A 572 -0.20 -15.36 -2.14
CA THR A 572 -0.63 -15.94 -0.87
C THR A 572 -2.14 -15.79 -0.71
N TYR A 573 -2.87 -16.85 -0.40
CA TYR A 573 -4.33 -16.82 -0.23
C TYR A 573 -4.82 -17.89 0.75
#